data_7b547bc211881d844d7ce2ecbf6cc69d
#
_entry.id   7b547bc211881d844d7ce2ecbf6cc69d
#
_cell.length_a   1.000
_cell.length_b   1.000
_cell.length_c   1.000
_cell.angle_alpha   90.00
_cell.angle_beta   90.00
_cell.angle_gamma   90.00
#
_symmetry.space_group_name_H-M   'P 1'
#
loop_
_entity.id
_entity.type
_entity.pdbx_description
1 polymer ?
#
loop_
_entity_poly.entity_id
_entity_poly.type
_entity_poly.pdbx_seq_one_letter_code
_entity_poly.pdbx_strand_id
1 'polypeptide(L)'
;MTTILGLTCISEQLKDKDKKKYSFRTMTRKRFNDLCVRDGRDEAIKELSERIAHNLYVTQYILRHCHSNDIRHYRLSSSLFPLLTDQTLELAYTDLPNHKRLDTELRFIGIIAKTFGISLGSHPDQFVVLASANKNAVKNSINELNFHASIFEKIGLPQDHTAPMNIHVNRSIKDGETLEDIAEIFYSNLMKCNAGVRSRLTIENEDKLSLFNIDDCIKFSEYLFETHNYNLPVCADNLHHLCNPSEVLNFAWQAERCAYTWVNQGEGEHNFIAPVFHWSEGKPEKPRAHADYIAFGNFPPYIAIDPDKPAKWEVEVKAKCKAVKLLQEQMAGAI
;
A
#
# COMPACT_ATOMS: atom_id res chain seq x y z
N MET A 1 -24.92 -7.28 -5.46
CA MET A 1 -23.83 -6.39 -4.97
C MET A 1 -22.53 -7.16 -5.08
N THR A 2 -21.51 -6.63 -5.72
CA THR A 2 -20.29 -7.38 -6.05
C THR A 2 -19.11 -6.79 -5.27
N THR A 3 -18.41 -7.64 -4.52
CA THR A 3 -17.17 -7.28 -3.82
C THR A 3 -16.06 -6.99 -4.83
N ILE A 4 -15.34 -5.87 -4.67
CA ILE A 4 -14.26 -5.49 -5.57
C ILE A 4 -12.96 -6.10 -5.06
N LEU A 5 -12.32 -6.94 -5.88
CA LEU A 5 -11.03 -7.54 -5.58
C LEU A 5 -9.89 -6.75 -6.23
N GLY A 6 -8.79 -6.62 -5.49
CA GLY A 6 -7.56 -5.97 -5.87
C GLY A 6 -6.38 -6.95 -5.96
N LEU A 7 -5.41 -6.60 -6.79
CA LEU A 7 -4.15 -7.32 -6.92
C LEU A 7 -3.01 -6.55 -6.22
N THR A 8 -2.15 -7.27 -5.52
CA THR A 8 -0.98 -6.69 -4.85
C THR A 8 0.33 -6.97 -5.59
N CYS A 9 1.05 -5.93 -5.93
CA CYS A 9 2.44 -5.89 -6.40
C CYS A 9 2.75 -6.60 -7.72
N ILE A 10 2.57 -7.92 -7.83
CA ILE A 10 3.04 -8.72 -8.96
C ILE A 10 1.94 -9.61 -9.55
N SER A 11 2.08 -9.99 -10.83
CA SER A 11 1.22 -10.98 -11.48
C SER A 11 1.99 -12.27 -11.75
N GLU A 12 1.66 -13.32 -11.01
CA GLU A 12 2.27 -14.64 -11.20
C GLU A 12 1.90 -15.24 -12.57
N GLN A 13 0.69 -14.99 -13.08
CA GLN A 13 0.31 -15.47 -14.41
C GLN A 13 1.12 -14.83 -15.55
N LEU A 14 1.51 -13.55 -15.41
CA LEU A 14 2.42 -12.92 -16.38
C LEU A 14 3.84 -13.50 -16.26
N LYS A 15 4.31 -13.73 -15.04
CA LYS A 15 5.63 -14.35 -14.79
C LYS A 15 5.70 -15.79 -15.32
N ASP A 16 4.61 -16.56 -15.26
CA ASP A 16 4.57 -17.90 -15.86
C ASP A 16 4.72 -17.87 -17.39
N LYS A 17 4.20 -16.80 -18.05
CA LYS A 17 4.34 -16.62 -19.49
C LYS A 17 5.79 -16.29 -19.90
N ASP A 18 6.42 -15.37 -19.19
CA ASP A 18 7.82 -14.98 -19.37
C ASP A 18 8.36 -14.32 -18.11
N LYS A 19 9.02 -15.11 -17.27
CA LYS A 19 9.59 -14.64 -16.00
C LYS A 19 10.58 -13.50 -16.18
N LYS A 20 11.44 -13.55 -17.21
CA LYS A 20 12.47 -12.52 -17.45
C LYS A 20 11.84 -11.19 -17.84
N LYS A 21 10.77 -11.24 -18.62
CA LYS A 21 10.05 -10.07 -19.13
C LYS A 21 9.16 -9.41 -18.07
N TYR A 22 8.52 -10.18 -17.20
CA TYR A 22 7.46 -9.69 -16.30
C TYR A 22 7.82 -9.72 -14.81
N SER A 23 9.07 -10.00 -14.44
CA SER A 23 9.53 -9.80 -13.07
C SER A 23 10.08 -8.40 -12.87
N PHE A 24 9.79 -7.79 -11.71
CA PHE A 24 10.47 -6.56 -11.30
C PHE A 24 11.98 -6.81 -11.14
N ARG A 25 12.78 -5.81 -11.50
CA ARG A 25 14.23 -5.81 -11.35
C ARG A 25 14.62 -4.94 -10.18
N THR A 26 15.01 -5.58 -9.09
CA THR A 26 15.55 -4.89 -7.91
C THR A 26 17.05 -4.66 -8.04
N MET A 27 17.60 -3.81 -7.18
CA MET A 27 19.03 -3.61 -7.00
C MET A 27 19.33 -3.50 -5.53
N THR A 28 20.32 -4.23 -5.02
CA THR A 28 20.80 -4.07 -3.65
C THR A 28 21.88 -2.99 -3.59
N ARG A 29 22.03 -2.35 -2.41
CA ARG A 29 23.12 -1.39 -2.17
C ARG A 29 24.50 -1.98 -2.49
N LYS A 30 24.74 -3.24 -2.07
CA LYS A 30 25.97 -3.95 -2.40
C LYS A 30 26.22 -4.00 -3.90
N ARG A 31 25.20 -4.42 -4.69
CA ARG A 31 25.33 -4.49 -6.16
C ARG A 31 25.60 -3.13 -6.77
N PHE A 32 24.96 -2.06 -6.30
CA PHE A 32 25.19 -0.71 -6.77
C PHE A 32 26.64 -0.27 -6.51
N ASN A 33 27.14 -0.49 -5.28
CA ASN A 33 28.52 -0.14 -4.91
C ASN A 33 29.56 -0.97 -5.68
N ASP A 34 29.31 -2.26 -5.88
CA ASP A 34 30.19 -3.13 -6.71
C ASP A 34 30.28 -2.61 -8.16
N LEU A 35 29.18 -2.11 -8.72
CA LEU A 35 29.17 -1.47 -10.05
C LEU A 35 29.93 -0.15 -10.05
N CYS A 36 29.74 0.70 -9.02
CA CYS A 36 30.48 1.96 -8.91
C CYS A 36 32.02 1.73 -8.90
N VAL A 37 32.46 0.69 -8.20
CA VAL A 37 33.90 0.35 -8.13
C VAL A 37 34.40 -0.20 -9.45
N ARG A 38 33.61 -1.03 -10.12
CA ARG A 38 34.04 -1.71 -11.35
C ARG A 38 33.94 -0.84 -12.59
N ASP A 39 32.83 -0.13 -12.76
CA ASP A 39 32.44 0.53 -14.03
C ASP A 39 32.25 2.05 -13.86
N GLY A 40 32.32 2.57 -12.64
CA GLY A 40 32.07 3.97 -12.31
C GLY A 40 30.62 4.24 -11.87
N ARG A 41 30.42 5.36 -11.17
CA ARG A 41 29.10 5.75 -10.60
C ARG A 41 28.04 5.98 -11.69
N ASP A 42 28.42 6.60 -12.80
CA ASP A 42 27.49 6.93 -13.89
C ASP A 42 26.91 5.66 -14.53
N GLU A 43 27.71 4.62 -14.75
CA GLU A 43 27.21 3.34 -15.25
C GLU A 43 26.33 2.60 -14.23
N ALA A 44 26.65 2.70 -12.93
CA ALA A 44 25.77 2.16 -11.88
C ALA A 44 24.40 2.85 -11.86
N ILE A 45 24.37 4.18 -11.99
CA ILE A 45 23.12 4.97 -12.06
C ILE A 45 22.35 4.63 -13.35
N LYS A 46 23.01 4.45 -14.46
CA LYS A 46 22.40 4.06 -15.74
C LYS A 46 21.76 2.67 -15.65
N GLU A 47 22.46 1.66 -15.07
CA GLU A 47 21.88 0.33 -14.85
C GLU A 47 20.66 0.41 -13.91
N LEU A 48 20.72 1.20 -12.85
CA LEU A 48 19.58 1.44 -11.96
C LEU A 48 18.41 2.05 -12.73
N SER A 49 18.66 3.05 -13.54
CA SER A 49 17.66 3.75 -14.37
C SER A 49 16.97 2.81 -15.36
N GLU A 50 17.71 1.89 -15.98
CA GLU A 50 17.15 0.87 -16.87
C GLU A 50 16.27 -0.16 -16.13
N ARG A 51 16.64 -0.52 -14.89
CA ARG A 51 15.82 -1.40 -14.03
C ARG A 51 14.49 -0.74 -13.66
N ILE A 52 14.54 0.54 -13.31
CA ILE A 52 13.33 1.33 -13.02
C ILE A 52 12.43 1.42 -14.27
N ALA A 53 13.00 1.75 -15.43
CA ALA A 53 12.25 1.78 -16.68
C ALA A 53 11.56 0.44 -16.99
N HIS A 54 12.27 -0.67 -16.78
CA HIS A 54 11.70 -2.00 -16.91
C HIS A 54 10.55 -2.25 -15.92
N ASN A 55 10.68 -1.80 -14.66
CA ASN A 55 9.64 -1.97 -13.65
C ASN A 55 8.36 -1.19 -14.01
N LEU A 56 8.49 0.03 -14.54
CA LEU A 56 7.35 0.79 -15.06
C LEU A 56 6.65 0.08 -16.23
N TYR A 57 7.43 -0.50 -17.13
CA TYR A 57 6.91 -1.32 -18.23
C TYR A 57 6.13 -2.55 -17.70
N VAL A 58 6.68 -3.27 -16.73
CA VAL A 58 6.00 -4.42 -16.09
C VAL A 58 4.68 -3.98 -15.46
N THR A 59 4.66 -2.83 -14.78
CA THR A 59 3.46 -2.25 -14.16
C THR A 59 2.35 -2.01 -15.19
N GLN A 60 2.68 -1.48 -16.35
CA GLN A 60 1.70 -1.28 -17.44
C GLN A 60 1.09 -2.60 -17.93
N TYR A 61 1.88 -3.68 -17.98
CA TYR A 61 1.36 -5.01 -18.31
C TYR A 61 0.48 -5.59 -17.21
N ILE A 62 0.83 -5.37 -15.95
CA ILE A 62 0.00 -5.79 -14.81
C ILE A 62 -1.36 -5.07 -14.87
N LEU A 63 -1.42 -3.78 -15.15
CA LEU A 63 -2.69 -3.06 -15.29
C LEU A 63 -3.56 -3.60 -16.44
N ARG A 64 -2.98 -3.91 -17.59
CA ARG A 64 -3.70 -4.56 -18.69
C ARG A 64 -4.20 -5.95 -18.28
N HIS A 65 -3.39 -6.69 -17.53
CA HIS A 65 -3.78 -7.98 -16.99
C HIS A 65 -4.93 -7.85 -15.99
N CYS A 66 -4.89 -6.85 -15.10
CA CYS A 66 -5.98 -6.54 -14.19
C CYS A 66 -7.28 -6.28 -14.95
N HIS A 67 -7.24 -5.41 -15.95
CA HIS A 67 -8.40 -5.12 -16.79
C HIS A 67 -8.98 -6.37 -17.46
N SER A 68 -8.12 -7.22 -18.05
CA SER A 68 -8.54 -8.45 -18.73
C SER A 68 -9.11 -9.53 -17.79
N ASN A 69 -8.92 -9.38 -16.47
CA ASN A 69 -9.39 -10.33 -15.45
C ASN A 69 -10.35 -9.67 -14.45
N ASP A 70 -10.96 -8.55 -14.80
CA ASP A 70 -11.92 -7.80 -13.98
C ASP A 70 -11.41 -7.45 -12.56
N ILE A 71 -10.12 -7.14 -12.44
CA ILE A 71 -9.49 -6.66 -11.20
C ILE A 71 -9.52 -5.14 -11.24
N ARG A 72 -10.21 -4.49 -10.28
CA ARG A 72 -10.51 -3.05 -10.31
C ARG A 72 -9.67 -2.22 -9.36
N HIS A 73 -8.77 -2.85 -8.62
CA HIS A 73 -7.80 -2.18 -7.76
C HIS A 73 -6.41 -2.81 -7.91
N TYR A 74 -5.36 -1.99 -7.86
CA TYR A 74 -3.98 -2.49 -7.92
C TYR A 74 -3.09 -1.73 -6.96
N ARG A 75 -2.43 -2.46 -6.04
CA ARG A 75 -1.38 -1.93 -5.18
C ARG A 75 -0.04 -1.94 -5.90
N LEU A 76 0.50 -0.74 -6.13
CA LEU A 76 1.83 -0.56 -6.71
C LEU A 76 2.90 -1.25 -5.83
N SER A 77 3.89 -1.85 -6.47
CA SER A 77 4.99 -2.49 -5.75
C SER A 77 5.93 -1.45 -5.12
N SER A 78 6.33 -1.65 -3.86
CA SER A 78 7.39 -0.87 -3.20
C SER A 78 8.75 -1.02 -3.93
N SER A 79 8.94 -2.12 -4.68
CA SER A 79 10.15 -2.36 -5.48
C SER A 79 10.19 -1.61 -6.81
N LEU A 80 9.24 -0.70 -7.07
CA LEU A 80 9.14 0.02 -8.35
C LEU A 80 10.38 0.87 -8.62
N PHE A 81 10.89 1.55 -7.59
CA PHE A 81 12.06 2.43 -7.62
C PHE A 81 13.13 1.97 -6.61
N PRO A 82 13.88 0.89 -6.90
CA PRO A 82 14.88 0.41 -5.96
C PRO A 82 15.96 1.47 -5.68
N LEU A 83 16.40 1.58 -4.42
CA LEU A 83 17.47 2.44 -3.91
C LEU A 83 17.24 3.96 -3.98
N LEU A 84 16.19 4.47 -4.59
CA LEU A 84 15.98 5.93 -4.75
C LEU A 84 15.72 6.67 -3.43
N THR A 85 15.35 5.93 -2.39
CA THR A 85 15.13 6.45 -1.02
C THR A 85 16.27 6.11 -0.07
N ASP A 86 17.29 5.39 -0.54
CA ASP A 86 18.49 5.06 0.25
C ASP A 86 19.39 6.29 0.44
N GLN A 87 19.26 6.95 1.59
CA GLN A 87 20.00 8.18 1.92
C GLN A 87 21.52 8.03 1.87
N THR A 88 22.04 6.80 2.00
CA THR A 88 23.50 6.56 1.98
C THR A 88 24.09 6.65 0.57
N LEU A 89 23.25 6.58 -0.44
CA LEU A 89 23.68 6.65 -1.85
C LEU A 89 23.61 8.07 -2.42
N GLU A 90 22.93 8.99 -1.72
CA GLU A 90 22.77 10.39 -2.14
C GLU A 90 22.30 10.48 -3.61
N LEU A 91 21.27 9.70 -3.95
CA LEU A 91 20.66 9.67 -5.28
C LEU A 91 19.39 10.51 -5.30
N ALA A 92 19.31 11.41 -6.26
CA ALA A 92 18.07 12.09 -6.61
C ALA A 92 17.41 11.43 -7.83
N TYR A 93 16.09 11.54 -7.95
CA TYR A 93 15.36 11.08 -9.14
C TYR A 93 15.90 11.71 -10.44
N THR A 94 16.33 12.98 -10.36
CA THR A 94 16.91 13.73 -11.49
C THR A 94 18.30 13.27 -11.92
N ASP A 95 19.00 12.49 -11.11
CA ASP A 95 20.29 11.91 -11.46
C ASP A 95 20.15 10.75 -12.44
N LEU A 96 18.93 10.19 -12.56
CA LEU A 96 18.65 9.15 -13.53
C LEU A 96 18.70 9.71 -14.96
N PRO A 97 19.57 9.20 -15.86
CA PRO A 97 19.78 9.79 -17.18
C PRO A 97 18.52 9.80 -18.06
N ASN A 98 17.57 8.90 -17.77
CA ASN A 98 16.30 8.80 -18.50
C ASN A 98 15.09 9.35 -17.72
N HIS A 99 15.28 10.15 -16.64
CA HIS A 99 14.19 10.60 -15.76
C HIS A 99 13.00 11.23 -16.52
N LYS A 100 13.23 12.00 -17.59
CA LYS A 100 12.15 12.56 -18.43
C LYS A 100 11.31 11.49 -19.13
N ARG A 101 11.95 10.40 -19.55
CA ARG A 101 11.24 9.23 -20.11
C ARG A 101 10.46 8.52 -19.01
N LEU A 102 11.04 8.36 -17.82
CA LEU A 102 10.33 7.77 -16.67
C LEU A 102 9.09 8.58 -16.29
N ASP A 103 9.14 9.92 -16.35
CA ASP A 103 7.96 10.78 -16.16
C ASP A 103 6.86 10.50 -17.19
N THR A 104 7.24 10.21 -18.44
CA THR A 104 6.28 9.85 -19.50
C THR A 104 5.65 8.48 -19.23
N GLU A 105 6.45 7.49 -18.81
CA GLU A 105 5.97 6.15 -18.47
C GLU A 105 5.04 6.17 -17.24
N LEU A 106 5.34 7.01 -16.22
CA LEU A 106 4.49 7.20 -15.05
C LEU A 106 3.13 7.81 -15.45
N ARG A 107 3.12 8.87 -16.26
CA ARG A 107 1.87 9.45 -16.79
C ARG A 107 1.07 8.41 -17.58
N PHE A 108 1.76 7.57 -18.34
CA PHE A 108 1.08 6.52 -19.12
C PHE A 108 0.45 5.45 -18.23
N ILE A 109 1.08 5.09 -17.10
CA ILE A 109 0.47 4.24 -16.05
C ILE A 109 -0.85 4.84 -15.57
N GLY A 110 -0.87 6.15 -15.27
CA GLY A 110 -2.10 6.84 -14.85
C GLY A 110 -3.19 6.84 -15.92
N ILE A 111 -2.83 7.06 -17.19
CA ILE A 111 -3.77 6.99 -18.32
C ILE A 111 -4.37 5.58 -18.44
N ILE A 112 -3.54 4.54 -18.37
CA ILE A 112 -4.00 3.13 -18.43
C ILE A 112 -4.96 2.85 -17.26
N ALA A 113 -4.58 3.20 -16.04
CA ALA A 113 -5.39 2.97 -14.84
C ALA A 113 -6.75 3.66 -14.96
N LYS A 114 -6.77 4.94 -15.34
CA LYS A 114 -8.00 5.72 -15.57
C LYS A 114 -8.86 5.11 -16.67
N THR A 115 -8.27 4.77 -17.82
CA THR A 115 -9.00 4.21 -18.97
C THR A 115 -9.66 2.89 -18.63
N PHE A 116 -9.03 2.06 -17.79
CA PHE A 116 -9.55 0.76 -17.39
C PHE A 116 -10.38 0.78 -16.10
N GLY A 117 -10.55 1.95 -15.48
CA GLY A 117 -11.27 2.07 -14.21
C GLY A 117 -10.61 1.31 -13.07
N ILE A 118 -9.26 1.28 -13.04
CA ILE A 118 -8.47 0.61 -11.99
C ILE A 118 -7.96 1.69 -11.03
N SER A 119 -8.36 1.61 -9.77
CA SER A 119 -7.78 2.47 -8.72
C SER A 119 -6.40 1.96 -8.31
N LEU A 120 -5.53 2.89 -7.91
CA LEU A 120 -4.17 2.59 -7.49
C LEU A 120 -3.96 3.00 -6.04
N GLY A 121 -3.21 2.18 -5.31
CA GLY A 121 -2.72 2.47 -3.97
C GLY A 121 -1.27 2.03 -3.80
N SER A 122 -0.68 2.29 -2.64
CA SER A 122 0.63 1.76 -2.26
C SER A 122 0.67 1.36 -0.79
N HIS A 123 1.59 0.48 -0.49
CA HIS A 123 1.96 0.13 0.87
C HIS A 123 3.49 0.26 0.96
N PRO A 124 4.00 1.41 1.43
CA PRO A 124 5.41 1.60 1.69
C PRO A 124 5.97 0.52 2.61
N ASP A 125 7.29 0.35 2.60
CA ASP A 125 7.96 -0.71 3.35
C ASP A 125 7.65 -0.62 4.86
N GLN A 126 7.62 -1.76 5.53
CA GLN A 126 7.40 -1.90 6.98
C GLN A 126 8.40 -1.10 7.86
N PHE A 127 9.45 -0.57 7.28
CA PHE A 127 10.42 0.31 7.98
C PHE A 127 9.97 1.77 8.09
N VAL A 128 8.82 2.13 7.52
CA VAL A 128 8.20 3.44 7.70
C VAL A 128 7.56 3.51 9.09
N VAL A 129 8.10 4.39 9.96
CA VAL A 129 7.75 4.45 11.38
C VAL A 129 7.65 5.90 11.86
N LEU A 130 6.54 6.58 11.56
CA LEU A 130 6.32 7.98 11.93
C LEU A 130 6.22 8.19 13.46
N ALA A 131 5.78 7.19 14.22
CA ALA A 131 5.69 7.24 15.68
C ALA A 131 6.99 6.86 16.41
N SER A 132 8.10 6.64 15.70
CA SER A 132 9.36 6.21 16.31
C SER A 132 10.03 7.30 17.16
N ALA A 133 10.62 6.89 18.29
CA ALA A 133 11.50 7.75 19.08
C ALA A 133 12.88 7.97 18.39
N ASN A 134 13.25 7.16 17.41
CA ASN A 134 14.50 7.29 16.66
C ASN A 134 14.34 8.34 15.55
N LYS A 135 14.95 9.51 15.75
CA LYS A 135 14.89 10.63 14.78
C LYS A 135 15.39 10.28 13.38
N ASN A 136 16.39 9.41 13.26
CA ASN A 136 16.89 8.98 11.95
C ASN A 136 15.89 8.07 11.23
N ALA A 137 15.24 7.16 11.96
CA ALA A 137 14.19 6.32 11.42
C ALA A 137 13.01 7.18 10.93
N VAL A 138 12.59 8.18 11.71
CA VAL A 138 11.54 9.14 11.32
C VAL A 138 11.95 9.93 10.07
N LYS A 139 13.18 10.45 10.02
CA LYS A 139 13.68 11.17 8.84
C LYS A 139 13.65 10.31 7.59
N ASN A 140 14.07 9.06 7.67
CA ASN A 140 14.03 8.11 6.55
C ASN A 140 12.58 7.82 6.14
N SER A 141 11.68 7.66 7.11
CA SER A 141 10.24 7.45 6.86
C SER A 141 9.61 8.62 6.11
N ILE A 142 9.90 9.85 6.53
CA ILE A 142 9.41 11.06 5.84
C ILE A 142 9.93 11.12 4.39
N ASN A 143 11.21 10.80 4.17
CA ASN A 143 11.78 10.78 2.83
C ASN A 143 11.14 9.71 1.94
N GLU A 144 10.94 8.50 2.48
CA GLU A 144 10.26 7.39 1.79
C GLU A 144 8.84 7.78 1.37
N LEU A 145 8.05 8.29 2.32
CA LEU A 145 6.67 8.71 2.07
C LEU A 145 6.60 9.86 1.05
N ASN A 146 7.44 10.89 1.20
CA ASN A 146 7.49 12.01 0.26
C ASN A 146 7.87 11.55 -1.15
N PHE A 147 8.77 10.58 -1.28
CA PHE A 147 9.12 9.99 -2.56
C PHE A 147 7.92 9.26 -3.17
N HIS A 148 7.23 8.40 -2.42
CA HIS A 148 6.01 7.72 -2.89
C HIS A 148 4.93 8.72 -3.35
N ALA A 149 4.70 9.79 -2.58
CA ALA A 149 3.75 10.84 -2.96
C ALA A 149 4.17 11.52 -4.28
N SER A 150 5.47 11.80 -4.48
CA SER A 150 5.96 12.39 -5.73
C SER A 150 5.75 11.47 -6.94
N ILE A 151 5.85 10.16 -6.77
CA ILE A 151 5.53 9.18 -7.82
C ILE A 151 4.04 9.18 -8.13
N PHE A 152 3.17 9.27 -7.12
CA PHE A 152 1.72 9.38 -7.33
C PHE A 152 1.34 10.65 -8.11
N GLU A 153 1.98 11.77 -7.81
CA GLU A 153 1.80 13.03 -8.55
C GLU A 153 2.25 12.88 -10.02
N LYS A 154 3.39 12.22 -10.28
CA LYS A 154 3.88 11.95 -11.64
C LYS A 154 2.96 10.99 -12.42
N ILE A 155 2.31 10.05 -11.76
CA ILE A 155 1.26 9.19 -12.33
C ILE A 155 0.00 10.02 -12.63
N GLY A 156 -0.25 11.11 -11.90
CA GLY A 156 -1.46 11.93 -11.99
C GLY A 156 -2.62 11.41 -11.15
N LEU A 157 -2.31 10.77 -10.01
CA LEU A 157 -3.32 10.29 -9.06
C LEU A 157 -3.89 11.45 -8.21
N PRO A 158 -5.16 11.36 -7.78
CA PRO A 158 -5.77 12.33 -6.88
C PRO A 158 -4.96 12.54 -5.60
N GLN A 159 -4.98 13.75 -5.05
CA GLN A 159 -4.40 14.06 -3.74
C GLN A 159 -5.42 13.88 -2.62
N ASP A 160 -5.98 12.68 -2.54
CA ASP A 160 -6.93 12.27 -1.52
C ASP A 160 -6.83 10.76 -1.27
N HIS A 161 -7.63 10.25 -0.34
CA HIS A 161 -7.64 8.83 0.03
C HIS A 161 -8.24 7.89 -1.04
N THR A 162 -8.66 8.37 -2.23
CA THR A 162 -9.00 7.50 -3.36
C THR A 162 -7.75 6.84 -3.97
N ALA A 163 -6.56 7.41 -3.68
CA ALA A 163 -5.24 6.85 -4.00
C ALA A 163 -4.42 6.68 -2.70
N PRO A 164 -4.75 5.70 -1.84
CA PRO A 164 -4.18 5.59 -0.49
C PRO A 164 -2.72 5.18 -0.48
N MET A 165 -2.02 5.66 0.54
CA MET A 165 -0.68 5.23 0.95
C MET A 165 -0.82 4.61 2.34
N ASN A 166 -0.87 3.28 2.41
CA ASN A 166 -1.13 2.55 3.65
C ASN A 166 0.16 2.25 4.42
N ILE A 167 0.18 2.48 5.72
CA ILE A 167 1.30 2.13 6.60
C ILE A 167 0.81 1.56 7.92
N HIS A 168 1.70 0.88 8.64
CA HIS A 168 1.48 0.52 10.05
C HIS A 168 1.96 1.63 10.97
N VAL A 169 1.35 1.77 12.16
CA VAL A 169 1.88 2.65 13.22
C VAL A 169 3.22 2.12 13.72
N ASN A 170 3.33 0.79 13.79
CA ASN A 170 4.54 0.01 14.07
C ASN A 170 5.24 0.45 15.36
N ARG A 171 4.44 0.69 16.40
CA ARG A 171 4.90 1.05 17.74
C ARG A 171 4.02 0.44 18.82
N SER A 172 4.61 -0.14 19.84
CA SER A 172 3.92 -0.56 21.06
C SER A 172 3.79 0.59 22.05
N ILE A 173 2.70 0.61 22.81
CA ILE A 173 2.52 1.48 23.96
C ILE A 173 3.43 0.96 25.09
N LYS A 174 4.30 1.79 25.63
CA LYS A 174 5.20 1.45 26.72
C LYS A 174 4.61 1.86 28.07
N ASP A 175 5.22 1.37 29.16
CA ASP A 175 4.82 1.76 30.50
C ASP A 175 4.88 3.29 30.67
N GLY A 176 3.76 3.87 31.09
CA GLY A 176 3.60 5.31 31.27
C GLY A 176 3.33 6.11 30.00
N GLU A 177 3.24 5.48 28.83
CA GLU A 177 2.76 6.10 27.59
C GLU A 177 1.27 5.78 27.37
N THR A 178 0.58 6.66 26.68
CA THR A 178 -0.78 6.45 26.21
C THR A 178 -0.82 6.33 24.68
N LEU A 179 -1.96 5.93 24.14
CA LEU A 179 -2.20 5.91 22.67
C LEU A 179 -2.12 7.35 22.13
N GLU A 180 -2.64 8.31 22.87
CA GLU A 180 -2.67 9.73 22.54
C GLU A 180 -1.24 10.31 22.44
N ASP A 181 -0.33 9.93 23.37
CA ASP A 181 1.08 10.33 23.29
C ASP A 181 1.73 9.86 21.98
N ILE A 182 1.42 8.64 21.56
CA ILE A 182 1.92 8.09 20.29
C ILE A 182 1.29 8.80 19.10
N ALA A 183 0.00 9.14 19.18
CA ALA A 183 -0.70 9.87 18.14
C ALA A 183 -0.13 11.27 17.94
N GLU A 184 0.22 11.98 19.01
CA GLU A 184 0.88 13.30 18.94
C GLU A 184 2.26 13.22 18.27
N ILE A 185 3.07 12.22 18.63
CA ILE A 185 4.39 12.00 18.00
C ILE A 185 4.21 11.70 16.51
N PHE A 186 3.27 10.82 16.16
CA PHE A 186 2.95 10.46 14.79
C PHE A 186 2.50 11.69 13.99
N TYR A 187 1.53 12.44 14.50
CA TYR A 187 0.99 13.63 13.86
C TYR A 187 2.04 14.70 13.66
N SER A 188 2.85 15.01 14.71
CA SER A 188 3.95 15.97 14.61
C SER A 188 4.95 15.60 13.50
N ASN A 189 5.21 14.31 13.28
CA ASN A 189 6.11 13.85 12.23
C ASN A 189 5.41 13.80 10.84
N LEU A 190 4.15 13.46 10.80
CA LEU A 190 3.33 13.50 9.58
C LEU A 190 3.23 14.92 9.02
N MET A 191 3.11 15.93 9.89
CA MET A 191 3.06 17.34 9.46
C MET A 191 4.36 17.83 8.80
N LYS A 192 5.48 17.11 8.96
CA LYS A 192 6.75 17.36 8.25
C LYS A 192 6.77 16.73 6.85
N CYS A 193 5.83 15.82 6.54
CA CYS A 193 5.66 15.29 5.19
C CYS A 193 5.02 16.33 4.26
N ASN A 194 5.17 16.14 2.94
CA ASN A 194 4.51 16.99 1.96
C ASN A 194 2.98 16.80 1.95
N ALA A 195 2.25 17.71 1.28
CA ALA A 195 0.80 17.66 1.20
C ALA A 195 0.29 16.35 0.55
N GLY A 196 1.02 15.84 -0.43
CA GLY A 196 0.67 14.59 -1.12
C GLY A 196 0.67 13.36 -0.21
N VAL A 197 1.52 13.32 0.81
CA VAL A 197 1.48 12.30 1.87
C VAL A 197 0.29 12.53 2.78
N ARG A 198 0.19 13.76 3.33
CA ARG A 198 -0.85 14.09 4.31
C ARG A 198 -2.28 13.85 3.81
N SER A 199 -2.50 13.99 2.52
CA SER A 199 -3.83 13.79 1.92
C SER A 199 -4.15 12.34 1.54
N ARG A 200 -3.18 11.42 1.60
CA ARG A 200 -3.34 10.04 1.13
C ARG A 200 -3.07 8.98 2.18
N LEU A 201 -2.45 9.38 3.32
CA LEU A 201 -2.01 8.42 4.31
C LEU A 201 -3.18 7.71 4.96
N THR A 202 -3.04 6.38 5.11
CA THR A 202 -3.95 5.52 5.88
C THR A 202 -3.14 4.67 6.83
N ILE A 203 -3.74 4.19 7.90
CA ILE A 203 -3.09 3.26 8.83
C ILE A 203 -3.80 1.92 8.84
N GLU A 204 -3.05 0.88 9.15
CA GLU A 204 -3.50 -0.51 9.16
C GLU A 204 -3.27 -1.14 10.54
N ASN A 205 -4.20 -1.99 10.97
CA ASN A 205 -4.00 -2.83 12.15
C ASN A 205 -2.85 -3.83 11.94
N GLU A 206 -2.25 -4.30 13.05
CA GLU A 206 -1.01 -5.06 13.05
C GLU A 206 -1.23 -6.48 13.61
N ASP A 207 -0.36 -7.41 13.22
CA ASP A 207 -0.46 -8.84 13.52
C ASP A 207 0.16 -9.28 14.86
N LYS A 208 0.73 -8.35 15.64
CA LYS A 208 1.36 -8.63 16.94
C LYS A 208 0.53 -8.08 18.07
N LEU A 209 0.28 -8.88 19.10
CA LEU A 209 -0.48 -8.50 20.30
C LEU A 209 0.06 -7.27 21.05
N SER A 210 1.31 -6.90 20.82
CA SER A 210 1.94 -5.71 21.43
C SER A 210 1.81 -4.45 20.57
N LEU A 211 1.19 -4.54 19.39
CA LEU A 211 1.01 -3.46 18.45
C LEU A 211 -0.48 -3.18 18.27
N PHE A 212 -0.84 -2.20 17.47
CA PHE A 212 -2.20 -1.70 17.33
C PHE A 212 -3.12 -2.70 16.61
N ASN A 213 -4.18 -3.13 17.27
CA ASN A 213 -5.30 -3.83 16.66
C ASN A 213 -6.26 -2.83 15.99
N ILE A 214 -7.41 -3.30 15.46
CA ILE A 214 -8.38 -2.42 14.79
C ILE A 214 -8.98 -1.39 15.76
N ASP A 215 -9.31 -1.79 17.01
CA ASP A 215 -9.88 -0.87 17.99
C ASP A 215 -8.89 0.25 18.34
N ASP A 216 -7.60 -0.06 18.46
CA ASP A 216 -6.55 0.92 18.71
C ASP A 216 -6.38 1.86 17.50
N CYS A 217 -6.40 1.34 16.26
CA CYS A 217 -6.32 2.16 15.05
C CYS A 217 -7.51 3.11 14.92
N ILE A 218 -8.72 2.66 15.25
CA ILE A 218 -9.92 3.52 15.22
C ILE A 218 -9.81 4.63 16.28
N LYS A 219 -9.47 4.30 17.53
CA LYS A 219 -9.25 5.29 18.60
C LYS A 219 -8.16 6.31 18.22
N PHE A 220 -7.09 5.84 17.58
CA PHE A 220 -6.02 6.68 17.09
C PHE A 220 -6.49 7.67 16.01
N SER A 221 -7.31 7.18 15.06
CA SER A 221 -7.93 8.01 14.02
C SER A 221 -8.90 9.04 14.62
N GLU A 222 -9.78 8.61 15.53
CA GLU A 222 -10.74 9.46 16.26
C GLU A 222 -10.02 10.57 17.04
N TYR A 223 -8.98 10.23 17.80
CA TYR A 223 -8.17 11.20 18.52
C TYR A 223 -7.58 12.29 17.61
N LEU A 224 -6.99 11.88 16.47
CA LEU A 224 -6.43 12.85 15.51
C LEU A 224 -7.51 13.73 14.88
N PHE A 225 -8.70 13.19 14.65
CA PHE A 225 -9.81 13.97 14.12
C PHE A 225 -10.32 14.98 15.17
N GLU A 226 -10.54 14.55 16.39
CA GLU A 226 -11.05 15.41 17.48
C GLU A 226 -10.06 16.51 17.87
N THR A 227 -8.77 16.18 17.93
CA THR A 227 -7.73 17.11 18.43
C THR A 227 -7.20 18.02 17.34
N HIS A 228 -7.01 17.51 16.13
CA HIS A 228 -6.32 18.21 15.03
C HIS A 228 -7.20 18.44 13.80
N ASN A 229 -8.47 18.02 13.82
CA ASN A 229 -9.34 17.99 12.64
C ASN A 229 -8.66 17.29 11.44
N TYR A 230 -7.92 16.21 11.73
CA TYR A 230 -7.19 15.45 10.74
C TYR A 230 -7.79 14.06 10.57
N ASN A 231 -8.34 13.80 9.37
CA ASN A 231 -8.88 12.49 9.04
C ASN A 231 -7.77 11.53 8.61
N LEU A 232 -7.61 10.43 9.34
CA LEU A 232 -6.65 9.35 9.05
C LEU A 232 -7.41 8.03 8.89
N PRO A 233 -7.79 7.63 7.65
CA PRO A 233 -8.57 6.41 7.45
C PRO A 233 -7.85 5.14 7.91
N VAL A 234 -8.63 4.19 8.41
CA VAL A 234 -8.14 2.91 8.90
C VAL A 234 -8.37 1.83 7.85
N CYS A 235 -7.29 1.18 7.40
CA CYS A 235 -7.33 -0.02 6.57
C CYS A 235 -7.50 -1.25 7.47
N ALA A 236 -8.55 -2.03 7.25
CA ALA A 236 -8.77 -3.28 7.98
C ALA A 236 -8.07 -4.45 7.26
N ASP A 237 -7.16 -5.15 7.95
CA ASP A 237 -6.60 -6.43 7.51
C ASP A 237 -7.18 -7.57 8.36
N ASN A 238 -7.78 -8.57 7.68
CA ASN A 238 -8.43 -9.69 8.34
C ASN A 238 -7.45 -10.66 9.00
N LEU A 239 -6.29 -10.91 8.40
CA LEU A 239 -5.29 -11.83 8.95
C LEU A 239 -4.63 -11.21 10.19
N HIS A 240 -4.32 -9.92 10.13
CA HIS A 240 -3.80 -9.21 11.28
C HIS A 240 -4.81 -9.20 12.43
N HIS A 241 -6.10 -8.99 12.14
CA HIS A 241 -7.17 -9.09 13.14
C HIS A 241 -7.27 -10.50 13.76
N LEU A 242 -7.10 -11.56 12.97
CA LEU A 242 -7.07 -12.94 13.51
C LEU A 242 -5.87 -13.17 14.43
N CYS A 243 -4.73 -12.54 14.14
CA CYS A 243 -3.49 -12.68 14.92
C CYS A 243 -3.44 -11.74 16.13
N ASN A 244 -4.06 -10.59 16.05
CA ASN A 244 -4.13 -9.54 17.07
C ASN A 244 -5.56 -9.02 17.16
N PRO A 245 -6.47 -9.79 17.78
CA PRO A 245 -7.90 -9.50 17.75
C PRO A 245 -8.27 -8.26 18.57
N SER A 246 -9.25 -7.55 18.09
CA SER A 246 -9.99 -6.53 18.84
C SER A 246 -10.95 -7.17 19.83
N GLU A 247 -11.58 -6.35 20.68
CA GLU A 247 -12.58 -6.81 21.66
C GLU A 247 -13.72 -7.57 20.97
N VAL A 248 -14.21 -7.07 19.84
CA VAL A 248 -15.21 -7.75 19.01
C VAL A 248 -14.50 -8.56 17.92
N LEU A 249 -14.68 -9.87 17.94
CA LEU A 249 -14.02 -10.82 17.03
C LEU A 249 -14.63 -10.85 15.62
N ASN A 250 -15.83 -10.30 15.42
CA ASN A 250 -16.47 -10.27 14.12
C ASN A 250 -15.76 -9.28 13.17
N PHE A 251 -14.99 -9.80 12.26
CA PHE A 251 -14.20 -8.98 11.34
C PHE A 251 -15.07 -8.12 10.40
N ALA A 252 -16.22 -8.63 9.92
CA ALA A 252 -17.10 -7.84 9.06
C ALA A 252 -17.61 -6.58 9.77
N TRP A 253 -17.98 -6.71 11.04
CA TRP A 253 -18.36 -5.56 11.86
C TRP A 253 -17.19 -4.59 12.09
N GLN A 254 -15.99 -5.10 12.34
CA GLN A 254 -14.79 -4.27 12.47
C GLN A 254 -14.45 -3.53 11.17
N ALA A 255 -14.53 -4.21 10.03
CA ALA A 255 -14.28 -3.59 8.72
C ALA A 255 -15.33 -2.51 8.40
N GLU A 256 -16.58 -2.70 8.79
CA GLU A 256 -17.62 -1.68 8.66
C GLU A 256 -17.28 -0.43 9.50
N ARG A 257 -16.84 -0.59 10.77
CA ARG A 257 -16.35 0.53 11.60
C ARG A 257 -15.18 1.25 10.92
N CYS A 258 -14.21 0.53 10.40
CA CYS A 258 -13.10 1.13 9.64
C CYS A 258 -13.61 1.92 8.43
N ALA A 259 -14.65 1.43 7.73
CA ALA A 259 -15.19 2.10 6.55
C ALA A 259 -15.76 3.49 6.87
N TYR A 260 -16.28 3.72 8.08
CA TYR A 260 -16.72 5.06 8.51
C TYR A 260 -15.57 6.07 8.64
N THR A 261 -14.32 5.64 8.77
CA THR A 261 -13.16 6.54 8.79
C THR A 261 -12.76 7.03 7.39
N TRP A 262 -13.29 6.41 6.31
CA TRP A 262 -12.95 6.74 4.92
C TRP A 262 -13.84 7.85 4.38
N VAL A 263 -13.52 9.08 4.82
CA VAL A 263 -14.24 10.30 4.44
C VAL A 263 -13.24 11.27 3.81
N ASN A 264 -13.60 11.91 2.69
CA ASN A 264 -12.81 13.03 2.18
C ASN A 264 -13.01 14.26 3.05
N GLN A 265 -11.91 14.96 3.37
CA GLN A 265 -12.00 16.28 4.00
C GLN A 265 -12.55 17.27 2.98
N GLY A 266 -13.75 17.81 3.24
CA GLY A 266 -14.41 18.79 2.37
C GLY A 266 -15.77 19.18 2.92
N GLU A 267 -16.32 20.33 2.46
CA GLU A 267 -17.64 20.79 2.86
C GLU A 267 -18.73 19.83 2.35
N GLY A 268 -19.53 19.30 3.27
CA GLY A 268 -20.73 18.51 2.99
C GLY A 268 -20.82 17.25 3.82
N GLU A 269 -22.03 16.98 4.32
CA GLU A 269 -22.35 15.73 5.01
C GLU A 269 -22.16 14.55 4.04
N HIS A 270 -21.40 13.50 4.49
CA HIS A 270 -21.29 12.20 3.83
C HIS A 270 -20.43 12.12 2.54
N ASN A 271 -19.26 12.74 2.54
CA ASN A 271 -18.31 12.52 1.43
C ASN A 271 -17.48 11.24 1.63
N PHE A 272 -18.15 10.10 1.83
CA PHE A 272 -17.50 8.79 1.93
C PHE A 272 -16.78 8.44 0.63
N ILE A 273 -15.66 7.73 0.76
CA ILE A 273 -14.91 7.15 -0.36
C ILE A 273 -14.85 5.64 -0.20
N ALA A 274 -14.63 4.93 -1.31
CA ALA A 274 -14.50 3.48 -1.29
C ALA A 274 -13.26 3.07 -0.48
N PRO A 275 -13.40 2.39 0.66
CA PRO A 275 -12.27 1.94 1.45
C PRO A 275 -11.38 0.96 0.67
N VAL A 276 -10.09 0.91 1.03
CA VAL A 276 -9.17 -0.15 0.62
C VAL A 276 -8.80 -0.96 1.86
N PHE A 277 -9.10 -2.24 1.85
CA PHE A 277 -8.87 -3.19 2.93
C PHE A 277 -8.05 -4.37 2.42
N HIS A 278 -7.50 -5.17 3.35
CA HIS A 278 -6.70 -6.35 3.02
C HIS A 278 -7.44 -7.64 3.36
N TRP A 279 -7.30 -8.63 2.47
CA TRP A 279 -7.87 -9.96 2.64
C TRP A 279 -6.83 -11.03 2.37
N SER A 280 -6.54 -11.83 3.38
CA SER A 280 -5.56 -12.89 3.28
C SER A 280 -5.87 -14.05 4.22
N GLU A 281 -5.09 -15.12 4.15
CA GLU A 281 -5.09 -16.22 5.09
C GLU A 281 -3.70 -16.54 5.60
N GLY A 282 -3.64 -17.00 6.84
CA GLY A 282 -2.42 -17.52 7.44
C GLY A 282 -2.19 -19.00 7.06
N LYS A 283 -0.94 -19.41 7.07
CA LYS A 283 -0.59 -20.85 6.98
C LYS A 283 -0.90 -21.54 8.29
N PRO A 284 -1.42 -22.79 8.28
CA PRO A 284 -1.72 -23.52 9.51
C PRO A 284 -0.53 -23.60 10.48
N GLU A 285 0.66 -23.86 9.96
CA GLU A 285 1.90 -23.97 10.74
C GLU A 285 2.54 -22.63 11.11
N LYS A 286 2.12 -21.54 10.47
CA LYS A 286 2.62 -20.17 10.67
C LYS A 286 1.51 -19.16 10.46
N PRO A 287 0.62 -18.97 11.43
CA PRO A 287 -0.62 -18.17 11.25
C PRO A 287 -0.41 -16.74 10.73
N ARG A 288 0.74 -16.15 11.03
CA ARG A 288 1.11 -14.81 10.56
C ARG A 288 1.75 -14.76 9.16
N ALA A 289 1.99 -15.92 8.55
CA ALA A 289 2.56 -15.99 7.21
C ALA A 289 1.46 -16.23 6.19
N HIS A 290 1.35 -15.38 5.17
CA HIS A 290 0.34 -15.50 4.12
C HIS A 290 0.37 -16.89 3.45
N ALA A 291 -0.81 -17.49 3.33
CA ALA A 291 -1.05 -18.70 2.56
C ALA A 291 -0.85 -18.47 1.06
N ASP A 292 -0.87 -19.54 0.28
CA ASP A 292 -0.75 -19.42 -1.18
C ASP A 292 -2.08 -19.00 -1.82
N TYR A 293 -3.21 -19.47 -1.27
CA TYR A 293 -4.58 -19.19 -1.73
C TYR A 293 -5.49 -18.87 -0.55
N ILE A 294 -6.68 -18.36 -0.84
CA ILE A 294 -7.80 -18.24 0.10
C ILE A 294 -8.55 -19.57 0.13
N ALA A 295 -8.92 -20.07 1.32
CA ALA A 295 -9.70 -21.29 1.47
C ALA A 295 -11.07 -21.18 0.83
N PHE A 296 -11.61 -22.31 0.37
CA PHE A 296 -12.93 -22.36 -0.23
C PHE A 296 -14.01 -21.87 0.75
N GLY A 297 -14.84 -20.94 0.28
CA GLY A 297 -15.92 -20.36 1.09
C GLY A 297 -15.49 -19.23 2.03
N ASN A 298 -14.20 -18.90 2.11
CA ASN A 298 -13.72 -17.75 2.87
C ASN A 298 -13.64 -16.51 1.98
N PHE A 299 -14.71 -15.71 1.97
CA PHE A 299 -14.85 -14.54 1.12
C PHE A 299 -14.73 -13.25 1.91
N PRO A 300 -14.16 -12.18 1.33
CA PRO A 300 -14.22 -10.87 1.95
C PRO A 300 -15.68 -10.39 2.01
N PRO A 301 -16.11 -9.79 3.14
CA PRO A 301 -17.45 -9.28 3.29
C PRO A 301 -17.73 -8.13 2.31
N TYR A 302 -18.98 -7.98 1.89
CA TYR A 302 -19.40 -6.78 1.17
C TYR A 302 -19.58 -5.64 2.19
N ILE A 303 -18.77 -4.60 2.09
CA ILE A 303 -18.81 -3.42 2.94
C ILE A 303 -19.02 -2.19 2.05
N ALA A 304 -20.05 -1.41 2.32
CA ALA A 304 -20.34 -0.17 1.60
C ALA A 304 -21.16 0.77 2.48
N ILE A 305 -20.54 1.81 3.01
CA ILE A 305 -21.25 2.89 3.71
C ILE A 305 -22.05 3.72 2.68
N ASP A 306 -21.41 4.06 1.56
CA ASP A 306 -22.05 4.59 0.38
C ASP A 306 -22.25 3.42 -0.62
N PRO A 307 -23.49 3.08 -1.03
CA PRO A 307 -23.76 1.95 -1.90
C PRO A 307 -23.00 1.97 -3.24
N ASP A 308 -22.64 3.17 -3.73
CA ASP A 308 -21.88 3.35 -4.98
C ASP A 308 -20.36 3.24 -4.77
N LYS A 309 -19.92 3.13 -3.52
CA LYS A 309 -18.49 3.12 -3.13
C LYS A 309 -18.14 1.94 -2.23
N PRO A 310 -18.36 0.69 -2.68
CA PRO A 310 -18.02 -0.49 -1.89
C PRO A 310 -16.51 -0.60 -1.65
N ALA A 311 -16.15 -1.25 -0.56
CA ALA A 311 -14.78 -1.54 -0.21
C ALA A 311 -14.08 -2.36 -1.31
N LYS A 312 -12.80 -2.05 -1.51
CA LYS A 312 -11.88 -2.75 -2.40
C LYS A 312 -10.96 -3.61 -1.53
N TRP A 313 -10.83 -4.88 -1.88
CA TRP A 313 -10.08 -5.84 -1.09
C TRP A 313 -8.78 -6.21 -1.79
N GLU A 314 -7.65 -5.77 -1.27
CA GLU A 314 -6.34 -6.23 -1.70
C GLU A 314 -6.11 -7.67 -1.23
N VAL A 315 -6.03 -8.60 -2.17
CA VAL A 315 -5.82 -10.02 -1.86
C VAL A 315 -4.35 -10.31 -1.65
N GLU A 316 -3.96 -10.47 -0.37
CA GLU A 316 -2.57 -10.61 0.05
C GLU A 316 -2.14 -12.05 0.25
N VAL A 317 -2.17 -12.86 -0.79
CA VAL A 317 -1.70 -14.24 -0.79
C VAL A 317 -0.57 -14.46 -1.79
N LYS A 318 0.19 -15.54 -1.66
CA LYS A 318 1.41 -15.77 -2.46
C LYS A 318 1.14 -16.04 -3.93
N ALA A 319 0.02 -16.71 -4.26
CA ALA A 319 -0.36 -17.01 -5.65
C ALA A 319 -0.89 -15.78 -6.41
N LYS A 320 -1.06 -14.61 -5.72
CA LYS A 320 -1.36 -13.31 -6.33
C LYS A 320 -2.58 -13.39 -7.27
N CYS A 321 -2.44 -12.97 -8.53
CA CYS A 321 -3.53 -12.96 -9.50
C CYS A 321 -4.18 -14.33 -9.76
N LYS A 322 -3.47 -15.44 -9.53
CA LYS A 322 -4.06 -16.78 -9.62
C LYS A 322 -5.08 -17.00 -8.51
N ALA A 323 -4.76 -16.53 -7.29
CA ALA A 323 -5.66 -16.60 -6.16
C ALA A 323 -6.85 -15.66 -6.31
N VAL A 324 -6.62 -14.43 -6.81
CA VAL A 324 -7.72 -13.49 -7.12
C VAL A 324 -8.69 -14.11 -8.10
N LYS A 325 -8.20 -14.70 -9.19
CA LYS A 325 -9.05 -15.37 -10.19
C LYS A 325 -9.85 -16.52 -9.59
N LEU A 326 -9.21 -17.41 -8.82
CA LEU A 326 -9.89 -18.50 -8.16
C LEU A 326 -10.97 -17.99 -7.19
N LEU A 327 -10.67 -16.94 -6.43
CA LEU A 327 -11.63 -16.33 -5.51
C LEU A 327 -12.84 -15.74 -6.28
N GLN A 328 -12.61 -15.06 -7.42
CA GLN A 328 -13.68 -14.58 -8.30
C GLN A 328 -14.58 -15.72 -8.81
N GLU A 329 -13.99 -16.83 -9.26
CA GLU A 329 -14.70 -18.01 -9.73
C GLU A 329 -15.56 -18.63 -8.63
N GLN A 330 -15.03 -18.77 -7.42
CA GLN A 330 -15.76 -19.26 -6.24
C GLN A 330 -16.93 -18.34 -5.87
N MET A 331 -16.69 -17.02 -5.81
CA MET A 331 -17.74 -16.04 -5.49
C MET A 331 -18.86 -16.00 -6.55
N ALA A 332 -18.54 -16.29 -7.79
CA ALA A 332 -19.53 -16.41 -8.86
C ALA A 332 -20.32 -17.74 -8.84
N GLY A 333 -19.98 -18.67 -7.93
CA GLY A 333 -20.59 -20.01 -7.85
C GLY A 333 -20.20 -20.94 -9.00
N ALA A 334 -19.04 -20.70 -9.63
CA ALA A 334 -18.53 -21.48 -10.76
C ALA A 334 -17.73 -22.72 -10.33
N ILE A 335 -17.60 -22.97 -9.01
CA ILE A 335 -16.92 -24.13 -8.42
C ILE A 335 -17.81 -24.76 -7.35
#